data_2493555d2103fa879eb59eb38c01acf8
#
_entry.id   2493555d2103fa879eb59eb38c01acf8
#
_cell.length_a   1.000
_cell.length_b   1.000
_cell.length_c   1.000
_cell.angle_alpha   90.00
_cell.angle_beta   90.00
_cell.angle_gamma   90.00
#
_symmetry.space_group_name_H-M   'P 1'
#
loop_
_entity.id
_entity.type
_entity.pdbx_description
1 polymer ?
#
loop_
_entity_poly.entity_id
_entity_poly.type
_entity_poly.pdbx_seq_one_letter_code
_entity_poly.pdbx_strand_id
1 'polypeptide(L)'
;LGIAPKISSDLLPDTAGQTAFNVKLDSGDLQPYKEPVVVADALRSGTLKTLYALYNPSNTSELKYLTWANDVDIATAAPEDVLDPDEQRFYYTGDGVPKVSNYALATSVAAPYPDAYYELGLPLPTIVIVSVRI
;
A
#
# COMPACT_ATOMS: atom_id res chain seq x y z
N LEU A 1 34.60 11.85 -7.43
CA LEU A 1 33.95 10.90 -6.53
C LEU A 1 33.03 9.99 -7.34
N GLY A 2 33.23 8.68 -7.26
CA GLY A 2 32.43 7.72 -8.02
C GLY A 2 32.88 6.29 -7.77
N ILE A 3 32.11 5.34 -8.31
CA ILE A 3 32.45 3.91 -8.28
C ILE A 3 33.02 3.49 -9.64
N ALA A 4 34.21 2.92 -9.64
CA ALA A 4 34.88 2.47 -10.84
C ALA A 4 35.22 0.97 -10.76
N PRO A 5 34.25 0.07 -10.99
CA PRO A 5 34.37 -1.36 -10.72
C PRO A 5 35.34 -2.08 -11.68
N LYS A 6 35.71 -1.46 -12.79
CA LYS A 6 36.60 -2.05 -13.83
C LYS A 6 38.06 -1.61 -13.73
N ILE A 7 38.41 -0.75 -12.79
CA ILE A 7 39.80 -0.28 -12.60
C ILE A 7 40.41 -1.09 -11.47
N SER A 8 41.69 -1.50 -11.65
CA SER A 8 42.44 -2.16 -10.57
C SER A 8 42.51 -1.27 -9.33
N SER A 9 42.43 -1.87 -8.14
CA SER A 9 42.50 -1.14 -6.86
C SER A 9 43.76 -0.26 -6.76
N ASP A 10 44.88 -0.69 -7.33
CA ASP A 10 46.16 0.02 -7.27
C ASP A 10 46.22 1.26 -8.19
N LEU A 11 45.27 1.36 -9.11
CA LEU A 11 45.17 2.49 -10.05
C LEU A 11 43.97 3.41 -9.73
N LEU A 12 43.24 3.13 -8.65
CA LEU A 12 42.10 3.95 -8.29
C LEU A 12 42.58 5.28 -7.68
N PRO A 13 42.01 6.41 -8.09
CA PRO A 13 42.23 7.67 -7.40
C PRO A 13 41.70 7.57 -5.96
N ASP A 14 42.34 8.27 -5.01
CA ASP A 14 41.93 8.31 -3.58
C ASP A 14 40.45 8.74 -3.36
N THR A 15 39.85 9.35 -4.38
CA THR A 15 38.46 9.82 -4.36
C THR A 15 37.45 8.85 -4.97
N ALA A 16 37.90 7.67 -5.44
CA ALA A 16 37.05 6.68 -6.08
C ALA A 16 37.05 5.33 -5.34
N GLY A 17 35.94 4.61 -5.37
CA GLY A 17 35.78 3.28 -4.80
C GLY A 17 35.47 2.23 -5.87
N GLN A 18 35.85 0.99 -5.65
CA GLN A 18 35.48 -0.14 -6.54
C GLN A 18 34.10 -0.68 -6.27
N THR A 19 33.71 -0.72 -5.01
CA THR A 19 32.42 -1.24 -4.57
C THR A 19 31.87 -0.36 -3.45
N ALA A 20 30.58 -0.21 -3.45
CA ALA A 20 29.88 0.45 -2.34
C ALA A 20 28.58 -0.30 -2.06
N PHE A 21 28.32 -0.58 -0.79
CA PHE A 21 27.09 -1.21 -0.32
C PHE A 21 26.28 -0.22 0.50
N ASN A 22 24.96 -0.29 0.36
CA ASN A 22 24.03 0.51 1.17
C ASN A 22 24.25 2.03 1.06
N VAL A 23 24.57 2.48 -0.15
CA VAL A 23 24.81 3.89 -0.45
C VAL A 23 23.95 4.38 -1.62
N LYS A 24 23.61 5.66 -1.56
CA LYS A 24 22.86 6.40 -2.56
C LYS A 24 23.80 7.37 -3.29
N LEU A 25 23.68 7.45 -4.62
CA LEU A 25 24.58 8.22 -5.49
C LEU A 25 23.89 9.41 -6.19
N ASP A 26 22.72 9.82 -5.74
CA ASP A 26 21.86 10.77 -6.44
C ASP A 26 22.51 12.15 -6.65
N SER A 27 23.36 12.57 -5.72
CA SER A 27 24.01 13.89 -5.76
C SER A 27 25.46 13.87 -6.25
N GLY A 28 25.96 12.70 -6.66
CA GLY A 28 27.39 12.50 -6.96
C GLY A 28 28.26 12.24 -5.72
N ASP A 29 27.70 12.39 -4.55
CA ASP A 29 28.33 12.03 -3.27
C ASP A 29 27.83 10.67 -2.78
N LEU A 30 28.70 9.94 -2.07
CA LEU A 30 28.32 8.71 -1.39
C LEU A 30 27.55 9.06 -0.13
N GLN A 31 26.23 8.87 -0.15
CA GLN A 31 25.38 9.07 1.02
C GLN A 31 24.86 7.71 1.51
N PRO A 32 24.85 7.46 2.83
CA PRO A 32 24.26 6.24 3.35
C PRO A 32 22.75 6.21 3.08
N TYR A 33 22.19 5.05 2.78
CA TYR A 33 20.75 4.85 2.86
C TYR A 33 20.31 5.05 4.30
N LYS A 34 19.12 5.64 4.45
CA LYS A 34 18.49 5.71 5.76
C LYS A 34 18.21 4.30 6.26
N GLU A 35 18.40 4.08 7.53
CA GLU A 35 18.05 2.82 8.17
C GLU A 35 16.55 2.56 8.02
N PRO A 36 16.14 1.31 7.69
CA PRO A 36 14.74 0.97 7.65
C PRO A 36 14.11 1.12 9.04
N VAL A 37 12.98 1.79 9.09
CA VAL A 37 12.22 1.98 10.32
C VAL A 37 11.17 0.89 10.42
N VAL A 38 11.07 0.25 11.58
CA VAL A 38 9.99 -0.71 11.84
C VAL A 38 8.67 0.04 11.97
N VAL A 39 7.71 -0.31 11.14
CA VAL A 39 6.35 0.22 11.20
C VAL A 39 5.61 -0.53 12.31
N ALA A 40 5.01 0.23 13.23
CA ALA A 40 4.38 -0.31 14.44
C ALA A 40 3.00 -0.97 14.20
N ASP A 41 2.44 -0.88 13.00
CA ASP A 41 1.13 -1.48 12.71
C ASP A 41 1.23 -3.01 12.65
N ALA A 42 0.31 -3.67 13.33
CA ALA A 42 0.18 -5.12 13.25
C ALA A 42 -0.27 -5.53 11.85
N LEU A 43 0.58 -6.22 11.14
CA LEU A 43 0.23 -6.80 9.84
C LEU A 43 -0.57 -8.10 10.04
N ARG A 44 -1.35 -8.44 9.04
CA ARG A 44 -2.07 -9.72 9.01
C ARG A 44 -1.09 -10.89 9.08
N SER A 45 -1.37 -11.88 9.91
CA SER A 45 -0.52 -13.07 10.04
C SER A 45 -0.58 -13.94 8.78
N GLY A 46 0.51 -14.66 8.48
CA GLY A 46 0.61 -15.56 7.34
C GLY A 46 1.33 -14.94 6.13
N THR A 47 1.16 -15.55 4.98
CA THR A 47 1.77 -15.07 3.74
C THR A 47 0.98 -13.88 3.20
N LEU A 48 1.59 -12.71 3.21
CA LEU A 48 1.03 -11.52 2.59
C LEU A 48 1.38 -11.50 1.10
N LYS A 49 0.40 -11.18 0.26
CA LYS A 49 0.60 -10.97 -1.18
C LYS A 49 0.43 -9.52 -1.58
N THR A 50 -0.49 -8.81 -0.93
CA THR A 50 -0.71 -7.39 -1.21
C THR A 50 -0.54 -6.56 0.06
N LEU A 51 0.23 -5.47 -0.07
CA LEU A 51 0.42 -4.43 0.92
C LEU A 51 0.13 -3.07 0.27
N TYR A 52 -0.71 -2.29 0.88
CA TYR A 52 -1.08 -0.96 0.38
C TYR A 52 -0.97 0.09 1.48
N ALA A 53 -0.32 1.20 1.17
CA ALA A 53 -0.18 2.33 2.08
C ALA A 53 -1.38 3.27 1.94
N LEU A 54 -2.20 3.37 2.98
CA LEU A 54 -3.37 4.24 3.03
C LEU A 54 -3.09 5.44 3.93
N TYR A 55 -3.09 6.63 3.34
CA TYR A 55 -2.95 7.89 4.05
C TYR A 55 -4.30 8.36 4.58
N ASN A 56 -4.26 8.95 5.79
CA ASN A 56 -5.42 9.66 6.29
C ASN A 56 -5.65 10.92 5.43
N PRO A 57 -6.79 11.05 4.76
CA PRO A 57 -7.04 12.20 3.88
C PRO A 57 -7.08 13.54 4.63
N SER A 58 -7.49 13.55 5.89
CA SER A 58 -7.51 14.74 6.75
C SER A 58 -6.16 14.99 7.45
N ASN A 59 -5.27 13.99 7.52
CA ASN A 59 -3.95 14.11 8.13
C ASN A 59 -2.92 13.25 7.38
N THR A 60 -2.33 13.80 6.35
CA THR A 60 -1.37 13.08 5.48
C THR A 60 -0.10 12.58 6.18
N SER A 61 0.13 12.98 7.42
CA SER A 61 1.22 12.43 8.24
C SER A 61 0.85 11.09 8.89
N GLU A 62 -0.42 10.74 8.90
CA GLU A 62 -0.91 9.47 9.44
C GLU A 62 -1.04 8.45 8.30
N LEU A 63 -0.24 7.39 8.40
CA LEU A 63 -0.18 6.30 7.43
C LEU A 63 -0.59 5.00 8.09
N LYS A 64 -1.47 4.25 7.43
CA LYS A 64 -1.85 2.88 7.79
C LYS A 64 -1.54 1.92 6.66
N TYR A 65 -1.29 0.67 7.00
CA TYR A 65 -1.01 -0.37 6.02
C TYR A 65 -2.15 -1.36 5.93
N LEU A 66 -2.77 -1.41 4.75
CA LEU A 66 -3.76 -2.43 4.42
C LEU A 66 -3.04 -3.67 3.91
N THR A 67 -3.47 -4.85 4.32
CA THR A 67 -2.80 -6.11 4.02
C THR A 67 -3.78 -7.21 3.63
N TRP A 68 -3.42 -7.99 2.60
CA TRP A 68 -4.21 -9.14 2.15
C TRP A 68 -3.32 -10.36 1.91
N ALA A 69 -3.91 -11.52 2.12
CA ALA A 69 -3.29 -12.81 1.76
C ALA A 69 -3.50 -13.16 0.28
N ASN A 70 -4.28 -12.38 -0.45
CA ASN A 70 -4.59 -12.54 -1.86
C ASN A 70 -3.92 -11.44 -2.69
N ASP A 71 -3.84 -11.64 -4.01
CA ASP A 71 -3.46 -10.61 -4.95
C ASP A 71 -4.65 -9.66 -5.13
N VAL A 72 -4.53 -8.43 -4.69
CA VAL A 72 -5.60 -7.43 -4.66
C VAL A 72 -5.21 -6.23 -5.51
N ASP A 73 -6.08 -5.86 -6.43
CA ASP A 73 -5.98 -4.63 -7.19
C ASP A 73 -6.78 -3.52 -6.51
N ILE A 74 -6.18 -2.34 -6.38
CA ILE A 74 -6.74 -1.22 -5.63
C ILE A 74 -6.79 0.02 -6.52
N ALA A 75 -7.95 0.68 -6.52
CA ALA A 75 -8.15 1.98 -7.16
C ALA A 75 -8.69 2.99 -6.15
N THR A 76 -8.15 4.19 -6.15
CA THR A 76 -8.61 5.30 -5.32
C THR A 76 -9.32 6.34 -6.16
N ALA A 77 -10.37 6.97 -5.62
CA ALA A 77 -10.93 8.18 -6.22
C ALA A 77 -9.89 9.33 -6.18
N ALA A 78 -9.87 10.16 -7.21
CA ALA A 78 -9.01 11.34 -7.20
C ALA A 78 -9.46 12.30 -6.08
N PRO A 79 -8.52 12.90 -5.33
CA PRO A 79 -8.86 13.79 -4.22
C PRO A 79 -9.71 15.00 -4.64
N GLU A 80 -9.49 15.52 -5.85
CA GLU A 80 -10.23 16.66 -6.43
C GLU A 80 -11.69 16.35 -6.72
N ASP A 81 -12.06 15.09 -6.81
CA ASP A 81 -13.45 14.67 -7.07
C ASP A 81 -14.27 14.52 -5.77
N VAL A 82 -13.64 14.73 -4.61
CA VAL A 82 -14.26 14.52 -3.29
C VAL A 82 -14.30 15.84 -2.53
N LEU A 83 -15.50 16.29 -2.20
CA LEU A 83 -15.72 17.56 -1.46
C LEU A 83 -15.23 17.48 -0.01
N ASP A 84 -15.34 16.30 0.60
CA ASP A 84 -14.88 16.02 1.94
C ASP A 84 -13.75 14.98 1.88
N PRO A 85 -12.54 15.29 2.31
CA PRO A 85 -11.43 14.34 2.32
C PRO A 85 -11.75 13.02 3.04
N ASP A 86 -12.56 13.06 4.09
CA ASP A 86 -12.93 11.87 4.87
C ASP A 86 -13.86 10.93 4.10
N GLU A 87 -14.50 11.41 3.05
CA GLU A 87 -15.32 10.62 2.12
C GLU A 87 -14.50 9.99 0.98
N GLN A 88 -13.20 10.22 0.92
CA GLN A 88 -12.34 9.62 -0.11
C GLN A 88 -12.39 8.10 -0.03
N ARG A 89 -12.86 7.48 -1.11
CA ARG A 89 -13.06 6.03 -1.20
C ARG A 89 -11.95 5.36 -1.96
N PHE A 90 -11.67 4.13 -1.58
CA PHE A 90 -10.89 3.21 -2.38
C PHE A 90 -11.70 1.95 -2.68
N TYR A 91 -11.48 1.43 -3.86
CA TYR A 91 -12.14 0.25 -4.40
C TYR A 91 -11.11 -0.84 -4.56
N TYR A 92 -11.48 -2.08 -4.26
CA TYR A 92 -10.55 -3.18 -4.44
C TYR A 92 -11.23 -4.47 -4.88
N THR A 93 -10.48 -5.29 -5.62
CA THR A 93 -10.88 -6.60 -6.15
C THR A 93 -9.78 -7.63 -5.86
N GLY A 94 -10.07 -8.91 -6.01
CA GLY A 94 -9.10 -9.99 -5.75
C GLY A 94 -9.26 -10.65 -4.38
N ASP A 95 -10.11 -10.08 -3.52
CA ASP A 95 -10.45 -10.64 -2.21
C ASP A 95 -11.96 -10.99 -2.15
N GLY A 96 -12.38 -11.88 -3.05
CA GLY A 96 -13.79 -12.25 -3.23
C GLY A 96 -14.53 -11.27 -4.15
N VAL A 97 -15.72 -10.82 -3.74
CA VAL A 97 -16.49 -9.83 -4.48
C VAL A 97 -15.80 -8.46 -4.47
N PRO A 98 -16.01 -7.61 -5.49
CA PRO A 98 -15.51 -6.25 -5.47
C PRO A 98 -16.02 -5.48 -4.25
N LYS A 99 -15.17 -4.68 -3.64
CA LYS A 99 -15.44 -4.00 -2.38
C LYS A 99 -15.08 -2.52 -2.46
N VAL A 100 -15.71 -1.72 -1.61
CA VAL A 100 -15.39 -0.31 -1.40
C VAL A 100 -15.24 -0.03 0.09
N SER A 101 -14.29 0.82 0.43
CA SER A 101 -14.10 1.31 1.79
C SER A 101 -13.58 2.76 1.75
N ASN A 102 -13.49 3.39 2.90
CA ASN A 102 -12.79 4.66 3.12
C ASN A 102 -11.83 4.52 4.30
N TYR A 103 -11.06 5.56 4.58
CA TYR A 103 -10.08 5.52 5.67
C TYR A 103 -10.72 5.17 7.02
N ALA A 104 -11.78 5.87 7.39
CA ALA A 104 -12.45 5.70 8.69
C ALA A 104 -13.02 4.28 8.85
N LEU A 105 -13.65 3.75 7.79
CA LEU A 105 -14.25 2.41 7.82
C LEU A 105 -13.17 1.32 7.84
N ALA A 106 -12.13 1.46 7.03
CA ALA A 106 -11.04 0.48 6.95
C ALA A 106 -10.21 0.39 8.23
N THR A 107 -10.18 1.48 9.03
CA THR A 107 -9.38 1.58 10.26
C THR A 107 -10.24 1.72 11.51
N SER A 108 -11.50 1.28 11.47
CA SER A 108 -12.50 1.46 12.52
C SER A 108 -12.17 0.72 13.82
N VAL A 109 -11.40 -0.36 13.73
CA VAL A 109 -10.88 -1.14 14.87
C VAL A 109 -9.36 -1.21 14.83
N ALA A 110 -8.77 -2.02 15.70
CA ALA A 110 -7.34 -2.24 15.73
C ALA A 110 -6.87 -3.07 14.51
N ALA A 111 -5.63 -2.84 14.08
CA ALA A 111 -4.99 -3.62 13.01
C ALA A 111 -5.11 -5.15 13.26
N PRO A 112 -5.15 -5.98 12.22
CA PRO A 112 -4.75 -5.72 10.83
C PRO A 112 -5.87 -5.14 9.96
N TYR A 113 -5.50 -4.21 9.07
CA TYR A 113 -6.42 -3.54 8.16
C TYR A 113 -6.47 -4.21 6.75
N PRO A 114 -7.54 -3.99 5.94
CA PRO A 114 -8.77 -3.26 6.27
C PRO A 114 -9.64 -4.05 7.23
N ASP A 115 -10.35 -3.34 8.12
CA ASP A 115 -11.29 -3.94 9.06
C ASP A 115 -12.67 -4.12 8.44
N ALA A 116 -13.24 -3.04 7.90
CA ALA A 116 -14.58 -3.05 7.35
C ALA A 116 -14.65 -2.50 5.91
N TYR A 117 -15.67 -2.92 5.20
CA TYR A 117 -15.91 -2.57 3.79
C TYR A 117 -17.40 -2.75 3.45
N TYR A 118 -17.80 -2.20 2.31
CA TYR A 118 -19.05 -2.52 1.65
C TYR A 118 -18.81 -3.33 0.38
N GLU A 119 -19.64 -4.32 0.13
CA GLU A 119 -19.61 -5.06 -1.12
C GLU A 119 -20.24 -4.23 -2.24
N LEU A 120 -19.61 -4.25 -3.40
CA LEU A 120 -20.13 -3.61 -4.61
C LEU A 120 -21.05 -4.57 -5.35
N GLY A 121 -22.20 -4.05 -5.75
CA GLY A 121 -23.22 -4.80 -6.49
C GLY A 121 -24.55 -4.86 -5.74
N LEU A 122 -25.54 -5.37 -6.43
CA LEU A 122 -26.83 -5.65 -5.81
C LEU A 122 -26.76 -7.01 -5.12
N PRO A 123 -27.22 -7.10 -3.87
CA PRO A 123 -27.33 -8.39 -3.21
C PRO A 123 -28.27 -9.30 -3.98
N LEU A 124 -27.91 -10.57 -4.12
CA LEU A 124 -28.80 -11.56 -4.71
C LEU A 124 -30.10 -11.62 -3.89
N PRO A 125 -31.25 -11.65 -4.54
CA PRO A 125 -32.51 -11.79 -3.83
C PRO A 125 -32.54 -13.11 -3.06
N THR A 126 -32.80 -13.01 -1.77
CA THR A 126 -32.75 -14.16 -0.86
C THR A 126 -33.84 -15.20 -1.14
N ILE A 127 -34.97 -14.76 -1.70
CA ILE A 127 -36.08 -15.63 -2.09
C ILE A 127 -36.82 -15.00 -3.27
N VAL A 128 -36.95 -15.76 -4.34
CA VAL A 128 -37.93 -15.46 -5.40
C VAL A 128 -38.93 -16.61 -5.41
N ILE A 129 -40.07 -16.42 -4.77
CA ILE A 129 -41.18 -17.35 -4.88
C ILE A 129 -42.16 -16.77 -5.89
N VAL A 130 -42.16 -17.35 -7.09
CA VAL A 130 -43.21 -17.09 -8.08
C VAL A 130 -44.16 -18.29 -8.05
N SER A 131 -45.28 -18.12 -7.39
CA SER A 131 -46.41 -19.08 -7.48
C SER A 131 -47.39 -18.54 -8.51
N VAL A 132 -47.45 -19.16 -9.67
CA VAL A 132 -48.53 -18.92 -10.66
C VAL A 132 -49.53 -20.04 -10.46
N ARG A 133 -50.70 -19.71 -9.94
CA ARG A 133 -51.86 -20.59 -10.04
C ARG A 133 -52.68 -20.17 -11.28
N ILE A 134 -52.91 -21.11 -12.16
CA ILE A 134 -53.86 -21.03 -13.24
C ILE A 134 -55.20 -21.60 -12.75
#